data_49678660c8ec6c7e7ccb705ab80cb4d7
#
_entry.id   49678660c8ec6c7e7ccb705ab80cb4d7
#
_cell.length_a   1.000
_cell.length_b   1.000
_cell.length_c   1.000
_cell.angle_alpha   90.00
_cell.angle_beta   90.00
_cell.angle_gamma   90.00
#
_symmetry.space_group_name_H-M   'P 1'
#
loop_
_entity.id
_entity.type
_entity.pdbx_description
1 polymer ?
#
loop_
_entity_poly.entity_id
_entity_poly.type
_entity_poly.pdbx_seq_one_letter_code
_entity_poly.pdbx_strand_id
1 'polypeptide(L)'
;MFNLVKRAAVCLSALLLLARFTLPGRYLTRFSAEMEAGFAAVEEAAAAGDTALARRAAESLHARAPEAARVLRLFISHDVVDEMALCVLLVDPDADAASLAAALTSARAALAHLCASELCEWETLL
;
A
#
# COMPACT_ATOMS: atom_id res chain seq x y z
N MET A 1 -25.12 -10.31 36.73
CA MET A 1 -24.94 -9.02 36.05
C MET A 1 -23.50 -8.65 35.84
N PHE A 2 -22.67 -8.69 36.88
CA PHE A 2 -21.25 -8.36 36.80
C PHE A 2 -20.45 -9.29 35.85
N ASN A 3 -20.77 -10.56 35.82
CA ASN A 3 -20.13 -11.56 34.95
C ASN A 3 -20.47 -11.38 33.46
N LEU A 4 -21.66 -10.86 33.15
CA LEU A 4 -22.10 -10.61 31.77
C LEU A 4 -21.36 -9.42 31.17
N VAL A 5 -21.18 -8.35 31.95
CA VAL A 5 -20.44 -7.14 31.55
C VAL A 5 -18.95 -7.47 31.34
N LYS A 6 -18.36 -8.28 32.22
CA LYS A 6 -16.97 -8.75 32.07
C LYS A 6 -16.78 -9.60 30.80
N ARG A 7 -17.71 -10.52 30.55
CA ARG A 7 -17.66 -11.37 29.34
C ARG A 7 -17.82 -10.53 28.07
N ALA A 8 -18.75 -9.58 28.07
CA ALA A 8 -18.93 -8.65 26.95
C ALA A 8 -17.69 -7.81 26.71
N ALA A 9 -17.07 -7.29 27.78
CA ALA A 9 -15.83 -6.52 27.68
C ALA A 9 -14.66 -7.34 27.14
N VAL A 10 -14.52 -8.58 27.58
CA VAL A 10 -13.48 -9.52 27.09
C VAL A 10 -13.72 -9.87 25.62
N CYS A 11 -14.96 -10.15 25.22
CA CYS A 11 -15.31 -10.44 23.83
C CYS A 11 -15.05 -9.22 22.93
N LEU A 12 -15.42 -8.03 23.39
CA LEU A 12 -15.17 -6.78 22.66
C LEU A 12 -13.68 -6.51 22.50
N SER A 13 -12.90 -6.71 23.57
CA SER A 13 -11.44 -6.56 23.54
C SER A 13 -10.79 -7.58 22.60
N ALA A 14 -11.25 -8.82 22.61
CA ALA A 14 -10.77 -9.87 21.70
C ALA A 14 -11.10 -9.56 20.24
N LEU A 15 -12.31 -9.05 19.97
CA LEU A 15 -12.72 -8.61 18.63
C LEU A 15 -11.90 -7.42 18.14
N LEU A 16 -11.63 -6.44 19.01
CA LEU A 16 -10.79 -5.31 18.69
C LEU A 16 -9.34 -5.70 18.39
N LEU A 17 -8.80 -6.65 19.17
CA LEU A 17 -7.47 -7.22 18.93
C LEU A 17 -7.41 -7.98 17.62
N LEU A 18 -8.40 -8.82 17.35
CA LEU A 18 -8.52 -9.55 16.08
C LEU A 18 -8.65 -8.59 14.90
N ALA A 19 -9.45 -7.54 15.02
CA ALA A 19 -9.60 -6.52 14.00
C ALA A 19 -8.26 -5.79 13.76
N ARG A 20 -7.55 -5.46 14.82
CA ARG A 20 -6.23 -4.81 14.74
C ARG A 20 -5.20 -5.69 14.03
N PHE A 21 -5.27 -7.01 14.21
CA PHE A 21 -4.32 -7.95 13.61
C PHE A 21 -4.69 -8.38 12.19
N THR A 22 -5.98 -8.46 11.84
CA THR A 22 -6.43 -8.94 10.53
C THR A 22 -6.69 -7.84 9.52
N LEU A 23 -7.24 -6.68 9.95
CA LEU A 23 -7.60 -5.58 9.05
C LEU A 23 -6.39 -4.93 8.35
N PRO A 24 -5.26 -4.65 9.04
CA PRO A 24 -4.09 -4.09 8.37
C PRO A 24 -3.53 -5.00 7.29
N GLY A 25 -3.46 -6.31 7.55
CA GLY A 25 -2.97 -7.29 6.59
C GLY A 25 -3.83 -7.37 5.35
N ARG A 26 -5.16 -7.39 5.51
CA ARG A 26 -6.11 -7.39 4.39
C ARG A 26 -6.05 -6.10 3.59
N TYR A 27 -5.99 -4.99 4.28
CA TYR A 27 -5.88 -3.67 3.63
C TYR A 27 -4.60 -3.60 2.80
N LEU A 28 -3.48 -4.01 3.37
CA LEU A 28 -2.19 -3.99 2.70
C LEU A 28 -2.15 -4.94 1.49
N THR A 29 -2.71 -6.14 1.61
CA THR A 29 -2.79 -7.10 0.51
C THR A 29 -3.62 -6.55 -0.66
N ARG A 30 -4.76 -5.95 -0.37
CA ARG A 30 -5.62 -5.30 -1.37
C ARG A 30 -4.91 -4.13 -2.03
N PHE A 31 -4.33 -3.26 -1.21
CA PHE A 31 -3.60 -2.09 -1.68
C PHE A 31 -2.42 -2.50 -2.55
N SER A 32 -1.64 -3.48 -2.12
CA SER A 32 -0.50 -4.01 -2.88
C SER A 32 -0.93 -4.54 -4.26
N ALA A 33 -2.00 -5.33 -4.32
CA ALA A 33 -2.54 -5.85 -5.58
C ALA A 33 -3.03 -4.73 -6.50
N GLU A 34 -3.72 -3.74 -5.94
CA GLU A 34 -4.21 -2.55 -6.65
C GLU A 34 -3.05 -1.73 -7.25
N MET A 35 -2.01 -1.51 -6.46
CA MET A 35 -0.82 -0.77 -6.91
C MET A 35 -0.04 -1.53 -7.98
N GLU A 36 0.14 -2.84 -7.83
CA GLU A 36 0.80 -3.67 -8.86
C GLU A 36 0.03 -3.65 -10.18
N ALA A 37 -1.30 -3.72 -10.13
CA ALA A 37 -2.15 -3.60 -11.32
C ALA A 37 -1.99 -2.21 -11.95
N GLY A 38 -1.88 -1.16 -11.15
CA GLY A 38 -1.65 0.21 -11.61
C GLY A 38 -0.28 0.37 -12.27
N PHE A 39 0.77 -0.17 -11.69
CA PHE A 39 2.12 -0.14 -12.27
C PHE A 39 2.16 -0.88 -13.61
N ALA A 40 1.53 -2.05 -13.69
CA ALA A 40 1.43 -2.81 -14.93
C ALA A 40 0.65 -2.05 -16.00
N ALA A 41 -0.42 -1.35 -15.63
CA ALA A 41 -1.22 -0.53 -16.54
C ALA A 41 -0.41 0.62 -17.15
N VAL A 42 0.40 1.31 -16.33
CA VAL A 42 1.31 2.37 -16.82
C VAL A 42 2.35 1.78 -17.77
N GLU A 43 2.96 0.68 -17.39
CA GLU A 43 3.99 0.01 -18.16
C GLU A 43 3.46 -0.46 -19.54
N GLU A 44 2.31 -1.11 -19.58
CA GLU A 44 1.67 -1.59 -20.82
C GLU A 44 1.26 -0.43 -21.73
N ALA A 45 0.64 0.60 -21.18
CA ALA A 45 0.22 1.77 -21.94
C ALA A 45 1.42 2.51 -22.53
N ALA A 46 2.49 2.67 -21.77
CA ALA A 46 3.72 3.29 -22.24
C ALA A 46 4.40 2.47 -23.33
N ALA A 47 4.46 1.15 -23.19
CA ALA A 47 5.01 0.25 -24.19
C ALA A 47 4.20 0.25 -25.49
N ALA A 48 2.88 0.43 -25.39
CA ALA A 48 2.00 0.54 -26.56
C ALA A 48 2.01 1.93 -27.21
N GLY A 49 2.68 2.90 -26.60
CA GLY A 49 2.69 4.27 -27.10
C GLY A 49 1.42 5.06 -26.82
N ASP A 50 0.53 4.53 -25.98
CA ASP A 50 -0.72 5.19 -25.58
C ASP A 50 -0.48 6.14 -24.42
N THR A 51 -0.06 7.35 -24.73
CA THR A 51 0.28 8.37 -23.73
C THR A 51 -0.90 8.81 -22.89
N ALA A 52 -2.10 8.89 -23.46
CA ALA A 52 -3.31 9.27 -22.74
C ALA A 52 -3.68 8.23 -21.70
N LEU A 53 -3.60 6.94 -22.04
CA LEU A 53 -3.89 5.84 -21.13
C LEU A 53 -2.81 5.75 -20.01
N ALA A 54 -1.54 5.94 -20.37
CA ALA A 54 -0.44 5.96 -19.41
C ALA A 54 -0.61 7.08 -18.38
N ARG A 55 -1.01 8.27 -18.82
CA ARG A 55 -1.30 9.40 -17.93
C ARG A 55 -2.44 9.10 -16.97
N ARG A 56 -3.55 8.54 -17.46
CA ARG A 56 -4.69 8.17 -16.62
C ARG A 56 -4.31 7.15 -15.57
N ALA A 57 -3.55 6.14 -15.95
CA ALA A 57 -3.08 5.11 -15.03
C ALA A 57 -2.15 5.72 -13.96
N ALA A 58 -1.23 6.60 -14.35
CA ALA A 58 -0.35 7.30 -13.42
C ALA A 58 -1.12 8.23 -12.48
N GLU A 59 -2.10 8.96 -12.98
CA GLU A 59 -2.96 9.83 -12.17
C GLU A 59 -3.73 9.04 -11.11
N SER A 60 -4.23 7.86 -11.46
CA SER A 60 -4.88 6.96 -10.51
C SER A 60 -3.93 6.51 -9.40
N LEU A 61 -2.69 6.18 -9.73
CA LEU A 61 -1.65 5.85 -8.75
C LEU A 61 -1.33 7.04 -7.83
N HIS A 62 -1.17 8.23 -8.42
CA HIS A 62 -0.86 9.46 -7.69
C HIS A 62 -1.98 9.88 -6.74
N ALA A 63 -3.23 9.61 -7.09
CA ALA A 63 -4.38 9.88 -6.23
C ALA A 63 -4.50 8.84 -5.11
N ARG A 64 -4.27 7.57 -5.43
CA ARG A 64 -4.47 6.45 -4.51
C ARG A 64 -3.39 6.35 -3.43
N ALA A 65 -2.13 6.61 -3.77
CA ALA A 65 -1.02 6.44 -2.85
C ALA A 65 -1.10 7.35 -1.60
N PRO A 66 -1.37 8.67 -1.71
CA PRO A 66 -1.53 9.51 -0.52
C PRO A 66 -2.71 9.14 0.35
N GLU A 67 -3.81 8.71 -0.24
CA GLU A 67 -5.00 8.25 0.45
C GLU A 67 -4.71 7.00 1.28
N ALA A 68 -4.06 6.01 0.67
CA ALA A 68 -3.63 4.80 1.35
C ALA A 68 -2.57 5.09 2.43
N ALA A 69 -1.67 6.01 2.17
CA ALA A 69 -0.63 6.41 3.12
C ALA A 69 -1.21 6.91 4.44
N ARG A 70 -2.30 7.67 4.40
CA ARG A 70 -2.99 8.13 5.62
C ARG A 70 -3.47 6.96 6.48
N VAL A 71 -4.02 5.93 5.86
CA VAL A 71 -4.50 4.74 6.57
C VAL A 71 -3.31 3.91 7.07
N LEU A 72 -2.32 3.68 6.22
CA LEU A 72 -1.17 2.85 6.54
C LEU A 72 -0.29 3.43 7.66
N ARG A 73 -0.21 4.76 7.79
CA ARG A 73 0.51 5.42 8.88
C ARG A 73 -0.05 5.09 10.26
N LEU A 74 -1.29 4.63 10.36
CA LEU A 74 -1.88 4.17 11.62
C LEU A 74 -1.29 2.85 12.11
N PHE A 75 -0.71 2.04 11.22
CA PHE A 75 -0.28 0.67 11.50
C PHE A 75 1.19 0.42 11.20
N ILE A 76 1.79 1.19 10.33
CA ILE A 76 3.15 0.98 9.81
C ILE A 76 3.99 2.23 10.06
N SER A 77 5.30 2.06 10.19
CA SER A 77 6.26 3.16 10.37
C SER A 77 6.07 4.23 9.29
N HIS A 78 6.03 5.49 9.71
CA HIS A 78 5.86 6.64 8.82
C HIS A 78 6.94 6.70 7.73
N ASP A 79 8.18 6.37 8.06
CA ASP A 79 9.31 6.43 7.13
C ASP A 79 9.09 5.48 5.93
N VAL A 80 8.64 4.26 6.20
CA VAL A 80 8.39 3.25 5.16
C VAL A 80 7.21 3.63 4.29
N VAL A 81 6.13 4.13 4.91
CA VAL A 81 4.94 4.59 4.20
C VAL A 81 5.24 5.81 3.34
N ASP A 82 5.98 6.77 3.87
CA ASP A 82 6.38 7.99 3.16
C ASP A 82 7.31 7.69 1.99
N GLU A 83 8.23 6.74 2.14
CA GLU A 83 9.11 6.27 1.05
C GLU A 83 8.27 5.68 -0.10
N MET A 84 7.33 4.83 0.20
CA MET A 84 6.43 4.24 -0.81
C MET A 84 5.64 5.33 -1.52
N ALA A 85 5.01 6.24 -0.79
CA ALA A 85 4.21 7.32 -1.36
C ALA A 85 5.05 8.22 -2.26
N LEU A 86 6.27 8.56 -1.86
CA LEU A 86 7.20 9.37 -2.64
C LEU A 86 7.62 8.66 -3.93
N CYS A 87 7.96 7.38 -3.86
CA CYS A 87 8.36 6.60 -5.03
C CYS A 87 7.23 6.49 -6.06
N VAL A 88 5.98 6.34 -5.59
CA VAL A 88 4.81 6.34 -6.48
C VAL A 88 4.62 7.70 -7.14
N LEU A 89 4.81 8.78 -6.40
CA LEU A 89 4.68 10.14 -6.91
C LEU A 89 5.70 10.46 -8.01
N LEU A 90 6.88 9.82 -7.96
CA LEU A 90 7.94 9.99 -8.94
C LEU A 90 7.71 9.21 -10.25
N VAL A 91 6.66 8.39 -10.33
CA VAL A 91 6.29 7.73 -11.59
C VAL A 91 5.72 8.78 -12.55
N ASP A 92 6.49 9.11 -13.57
CA ASP A 92 6.13 10.10 -14.59
C ASP A 92 5.90 9.39 -15.92
N PRO A 93 4.65 9.37 -16.42
CA PRO A 93 4.34 8.72 -17.70
C PRO A 93 4.91 9.43 -18.90
N ASP A 94 5.28 10.72 -18.75
CA ASP A 94 5.88 11.53 -19.83
C ASP A 94 7.42 11.43 -19.88
N ALA A 95 8.03 10.74 -18.91
CA ALA A 95 9.47 10.50 -18.91
C ALA A 95 9.87 9.52 -20.02
N ASP A 96 11.16 9.49 -20.35
CA ASP A 96 11.70 8.50 -21.28
C ASP A 96 11.52 7.06 -20.76
N ALA A 97 11.61 6.08 -21.65
CA ALA A 97 11.36 4.68 -21.30
C ALA A 97 12.29 4.19 -20.17
N ALA A 98 13.54 4.58 -20.17
CA ALA A 98 14.51 4.18 -19.15
C ALA A 98 14.20 4.78 -17.79
N SER A 99 13.86 6.07 -17.74
CA SER A 99 13.50 6.78 -16.51
C SER A 99 12.19 6.26 -15.93
N LEU A 100 11.21 5.99 -16.78
CA LEU A 100 9.93 5.40 -16.36
C LEU A 100 10.14 3.99 -15.78
N ALA A 101 10.92 3.16 -16.45
CA ALA A 101 11.23 1.80 -15.98
C ALA A 101 11.95 1.85 -14.61
N ALA A 102 12.90 2.76 -14.44
CA ALA A 102 13.60 2.96 -13.17
C ALA A 102 12.65 3.40 -12.05
N ALA A 103 11.75 4.35 -12.33
CA ALA A 103 10.76 4.84 -11.38
C ALA A 103 9.78 3.74 -10.97
N LEU A 104 9.30 2.93 -11.92
CA LEU A 104 8.42 1.79 -11.64
C LEU A 104 9.13 0.73 -10.79
N THR A 105 10.39 0.44 -11.09
CA THR A 105 11.20 -0.49 -10.30
C THR A 105 11.37 -0.01 -8.86
N SER A 106 11.65 1.27 -8.67
CA SER A 106 11.77 1.88 -7.33
C SER A 106 10.44 1.86 -6.57
N ALA A 107 9.34 2.14 -7.25
CA ALA A 107 8.00 2.10 -6.65
C ALA A 107 7.62 0.67 -6.22
N ARG A 108 7.90 -0.31 -7.06
CA ARG A 108 7.68 -1.73 -6.74
C ARG A 108 8.54 -2.18 -5.57
N ALA A 109 9.80 -1.76 -5.52
CA ALA A 109 10.71 -2.07 -4.42
C ALA A 109 10.24 -1.45 -3.10
N ALA A 110 9.79 -0.21 -3.11
CA ALA A 110 9.24 0.48 -1.93
C ALA A 110 7.97 -0.20 -1.43
N LEU A 111 7.09 -0.63 -2.34
CA LEU A 111 5.88 -1.39 -2.00
C LEU A 111 6.23 -2.74 -1.38
N ALA A 112 7.19 -3.46 -1.94
CA ALA A 112 7.68 -4.73 -1.39
C ALA A 112 8.28 -4.55 0.00
N HIS A 113 9.04 -3.48 0.22
CA HIS A 113 9.61 -3.13 1.53
C HIS A 113 8.52 -2.83 2.55
N LEU A 114 7.47 -2.11 2.15
CA LEU A 114 6.29 -1.85 2.98
C LEU A 114 5.63 -3.15 3.45
N CYS A 115 5.41 -4.09 2.53
CA CYS A 115 4.81 -5.39 2.83
C CYS A 115 5.72 -6.23 3.74
N ALA A 116 7.03 -6.23 3.50
CA ALA A 116 8.01 -6.94 4.32
C ALA A 116 8.10 -6.38 5.74
N SER A 117 8.01 -5.06 5.91
CA SER A 117 8.03 -4.40 7.23
C SER A 117 6.87 -4.85 8.10
N GLU A 118 5.69 -5.01 7.54
CA GLU A 118 4.53 -5.52 8.29
C GLU A 118 4.74 -6.97 8.72
N LEU A 119 5.23 -7.81 7.82
CA LEU A 119 5.53 -9.21 8.14
C LEU A 119 6.56 -9.34 9.25
N CYS A 120 7.59 -8.51 9.27
CA CYS A 120 8.60 -8.48 10.33
C CYS A 120 8.02 -8.07 11.68
N GLU A 121 7.10 -7.12 11.73
CA GLU A 121 6.41 -6.75 12.97
C GLU A 121 5.58 -7.91 13.53
N TRP A 122 4.97 -8.71 12.66
CA TRP A 122 4.23 -9.92 13.05
C TRP A 122 5.15 -10.99 13.65
N GLU A 123 6.30 -11.21 13.06
CA GLU A 123 7.30 -12.18 13.52
C GLU A 123 7.87 -11.79 14.90
N THR A 124 8.05 -10.50 15.15
CA THR A 124 8.55 -10.00 16.45
C THR A 124 7.50 -10.06 17.56
N LEU A 125 6.22 -10.08 17.22
CA LEU A 125 5.11 -10.17 18.19
C LEU A 125 4.75 -11.62 18.55
N LEU A 126 5.15 -12.57 17.74
CA LEU A 126 4.96 -14.01 17.97
C LEU A 126 6.23 -14.63 18.56
#